data_df6be0e11bf9126ac309ebe37bdedd94
#
_entry.id   df6be0e11bf9126ac309ebe37bdedd94
#
_cell.length_a   1.000
_cell.length_b   1.000
_cell.length_c   1.000
_cell.angle_alpha   90.00
_cell.angle_beta   90.00
_cell.angle_gamma   90.00
#
_symmetry.space_group_name_H-M   'P 1'
#
loop_
_entity.id
_entity.type
_entity.pdbx_description
1 polymer ?
#
loop_
_entity_poly.entity_id
_entity_poly.type
_entity_poly.pdbx_seq_one_letter_code
_entity_poly.pdbx_strand_id
1 'polypeptide(L)'
;VLFRSVLVAVSSAGVIETGDGGQTWHSANKGMLMDHTPEPEAEWGHDPHYIEQCEGDPDHVWQQNHTGIYYSSDAARSWRKVSIREQGVHFGFPITADATNGRTAWVVPGRSDQQRMAIDGGLFVARTDDGGQTWKELRRGLPQEHAYDVVYRHALANKDGVVAFGSTTGNLYVSDDGGESWATVANKLPASYSVRFA
;
A
#
# COMPACT_ATOMS: atom_id res chain seq x y z
N VAL A 1 19.31 12.46 16.94
CA VAL A 1 18.15 11.60 17.28
C VAL A 1 18.57 10.18 16.95
N LEU A 2 18.73 9.34 17.99
CA LEU A 2 19.03 7.92 17.82
C LEU A 2 17.68 7.20 17.65
N PHE A 3 17.32 6.87 16.42
CA PHE A 3 16.28 5.89 16.16
C PHE A 3 16.76 4.54 16.67
N ARG A 4 16.11 3.99 17.69
CA ARG A 4 16.44 2.67 18.22
C ARG A 4 15.69 1.56 17.52
N SER A 5 14.49 1.84 17.00
CA SER A 5 13.67 0.90 16.27
C SER A 5 13.53 1.33 14.82
N VAL A 6 13.76 0.40 13.89
CA VAL A 6 13.60 0.60 12.45
C VAL A 6 12.99 -0.66 11.85
N LEU A 7 11.95 -0.49 11.05
CA LEU A 7 11.38 -1.54 10.20
C LEU A 7 11.89 -1.35 8.78
N VAL A 8 12.33 -2.43 8.15
CA VAL A 8 12.79 -2.44 6.75
C VAL A 8 12.05 -3.53 5.99
N ALA A 9 11.43 -3.16 4.88
CA ALA A 9 10.77 -4.08 3.97
C ALA A 9 11.74 -4.45 2.84
N VAL A 10 12.02 -5.74 2.68
CA VAL A 10 13.00 -6.28 1.72
C VAL A 10 12.34 -7.37 0.90
N SER A 11 12.39 -7.23 -0.44
CA SER A 11 11.92 -8.27 -1.36
C SER A 11 12.61 -9.61 -1.07
N SER A 12 11.83 -10.68 -1.02
CA SER A 12 12.24 -12.04 -0.68
C SER A 12 12.69 -12.29 0.77
N ALA A 13 12.80 -11.24 1.60
CA ALA A 13 13.08 -11.38 3.03
C ALA A 13 11.87 -11.05 3.91
N GLY A 14 10.95 -10.23 3.38
CA GLY A 14 9.83 -9.71 4.14
C GLY A 14 10.19 -8.47 4.93
N VAL A 15 9.61 -8.31 6.11
CA VAL A 15 9.90 -7.22 7.04
C VAL A 15 10.92 -7.70 8.08
N ILE A 16 11.94 -6.90 8.29
CA ILE A 16 12.91 -7.08 9.35
C ILE A 16 12.92 -5.88 10.28
N GLU A 17 13.18 -6.09 11.55
CA GLU A 17 13.21 -5.07 12.60
C GLU A 17 14.53 -5.06 13.35
N THR A 18 15.01 -3.87 13.70
CA THR A 18 16.02 -3.66 14.73
C THR A 18 15.44 -2.83 15.86
N GLY A 19 15.76 -3.17 17.10
CA GLY A 19 15.41 -2.40 18.29
C GLY A 19 16.64 -1.75 18.97
N ASP A 20 17.84 -1.95 18.43
CA ASP A 20 19.12 -1.56 19.03
C ASP A 20 19.97 -0.64 18.13
N GLY A 21 19.33 -0.01 17.14
CA GLY A 21 20.01 0.90 16.22
C GLY A 21 20.80 0.19 15.14
N GLY A 22 20.36 -1.02 14.74
CA GLY A 22 20.94 -1.77 13.63
C GLY A 22 22.05 -2.74 14.01
N GLN A 23 22.28 -2.98 15.30
CA GLN A 23 23.28 -3.95 15.76
C GLN A 23 22.80 -5.39 15.58
N THR A 24 21.49 -5.63 15.83
CA THR A 24 20.84 -6.90 15.54
C THR A 24 19.55 -6.68 14.75
N TRP A 25 19.17 -7.69 13.93
CA TRP A 25 17.98 -7.67 13.11
C TRP A 25 17.20 -8.97 13.29
N HIS A 26 15.89 -8.87 13.35
CA HIS A 26 14.99 -9.99 13.52
C HIS A 26 13.90 -9.97 12.45
N SER A 27 13.39 -11.15 12.08
CA SER A 27 12.21 -11.26 11.21
C SER A 27 10.98 -10.70 11.93
N ALA A 28 10.18 -9.92 11.20
CA ALA A 28 8.90 -9.37 11.65
C ALA A 28 7.77 -9.80 10.68
N ASN A 29 7.69 -11.10 10.35
CA ASN A 29 6.81 -11.64 9.31
C ASN A 29 5.69 -12.53 9.86
N LYS A 30 5.53 -12.65 11.16
CA LYS A 30 4.51 -13.50 11.78
C LYS A 30 3.09 -13.18 11.28
N GLY A 31 2.40 -14.18 10.74
CA GLY A 31 1.04 -14.05 10.20
C GLY A 31 0.96 -13.65 8.73
N MET A 32 2.10 -13.39 8.07
CA MET A 32 2.13 -13.29 6.61
C MET A 32 2.07 -14.69 5.97
N LEU A 33 1.47 -14.77 4.79
CA LEU A 33 1.27 -16.02 4.06
C LEU A 33 1.82 -15.92 2.64
N MET A 34 2.51 -16.99 2.21
CA MET A 34 2.99 -17.16 0.85
C MET A 34 2.15 -18.24 0.14
N ASP A 35 1.24 -17.81 -0.71
CA ASP A 35 0.26 -18.71 -1.38
C ASP A 35 0.91 -19.68 -2.37
N HIS A 36 2.19 -19.49 -2.72
CA HIS A 36 2.89 -20.17 -3.83
C HIS A 36 4.06 -21.05 -3.36
N THR A 37 4.22 -21.26 -2.07
CA THR A 37 5.32 -22.07 -1.49
C THR A 37 4.80 -23.25 -0.72
N PRO A 38 5.60 -24.35 -0.59
CA PRO A 38 5.24 -25.49 0.23
C PRO A 38 5.09 -25.17 1.73
N GLU A 39 5.72 -24.10 2.20
CA GLU A 39 5.68 -23.62 3.58
C GLU A 39 5.09 -22.20 3.61
N PRO A 40 3.76 -22.06 3.58
CA PRO A 40 3.12 -20.73 3.45
C PRO A 40 3.40 -19.77 4.61
N GLU A 41 3.71 -20.32 5.80
CA GLU A 41 3.96 -19.56 7.04
C GLU A 41 5.45 -19.37 7.35
N ALA A 42 6.35 -19.68 6.39
CA ALA A 42 7.78 -19.48 6.61
C ALA A 42 8.08 -17.99 6.92
N GLU A 43 9.02 -17.74 7.82
CA GLU A 43 9.38 -16.36 8.23
C GLU A 43 10.15 -15.57 7.16
N TRP A 44 10.41 -16.14 6.00
CA TRP A 44 11.19 -15.57 4.89
C TRP A 44 10.55 -15.93 3.55
N GLY A 45 10.96 -15.24 2.49
CA GLY A 45 10.40 -15.44 1.16
C GLY A 45 9.24 -14.48 0.84
N HIS A 46 8.82 -13.64 1.79
CA HIS A 46 7.81 -12.62 1.56
C HIS A 46 8.34 -11.49 0.68
N ASP A 47 7.47 -10.93 -0.14
CA ASP A 47 7.80 -9.86 -1.07
C ASP A 47 6.94 -8.61 -0.81
N PRO A 48 7.30 -7.82 0.21
CA PRO A 48 6.65 -6.54 0.47
C PRO A 48 6.97 -5.54 -0.65
N HIS A 49 5.93 -4.96 -1.22
CA HIS A 49 6.07 -3.90 -2.20
C HIS A 49 6.25 -2.55 -1.53
N TYR A 50 5.51 -2.28 -0.47
CA TYR A 50 5.61 -1.07 0.32
C TYR A 50 5.07 -1.29 1.73
N ILE A 51 5.66 -0.58 2.70
CA ILE A 51 5.24 -0.57 4.10
C ILE A 51 5.09 0.87 4.56
N GLU A 52 4.03 1.17 5.31
CA GLU A 52 3.80 2.48 5.89
C GLU A 52 3.23 2.36 7.30
N GLN A 53 3.79 3.11 8.22
CA GLN A 53 3.37 3.20 9.61
C GLN A 53 2.54 4.47 9.79
N CYS A 54 1.44 4.40 10.53
CA CYS A 54 0.67 5.58 10.90
C CYS A 54 1.50 6.47 11.82
N GLU A 55 1.70 7.74 11.46
CA GLU A 55 2.58 8.66 12.18
C GLU A 55 2.08 8.94 13.59
N GLY A 56 0.78 9.20 13.77
CA GLY A 56 0.16 9.51 15.06
C GLY A 56 -0.25 8.29 15.89
N ASP A 57 -0.19 7.08 15.29
CA ASP A 57 -0.55 5.82 15.95
C ASP A 57 0.39 4.69 15.49
N PRO A 58 1.65 4.68 15.95
CA PRO A 58 2.72 3.84 15.41
C PRO A 58 2.55 2.33 15.63
N ASP A 59 1.60 1.91 16.46
CA ASP A 59 1.24 0.49 16.55
C ASP A 59 0.55 -0.02 15.28
N HIS A 60 0.01 0.88 14.46
CA HIS A 60 -0.66 0.58 13.22
C HIS A 60 0.29 0.67 12.03
N VAL A 61 0.51 -0.46 11.38
CA VAL A 61 1.41 -0.59 10.22
C VAL A 61 0.68 -1.29 9.08
N TRP A 62 0.82 -0.75 7.90
CA TRP A 62 0.22 -1.27 6.68
C TRP A 62 1.29 -1.79 5.72
N GLN A 63 0.95 -2.83 4.98
CA GLN A 63 1.83 -3.37 3.96
C GLN A 63 1.06 -3.77 2.70
N GLN A 64 1.48 -3.27 1.55
CA GLN A 64 1.17 -3.90 0.28
C GLN A 64 2.25 -4.93 -0.01
N ASN A 65 1.85 -6.16 -0.21
CA ASN A 65 2.73 -7.30 -0.49
C ASN A 65 2.31 -7.96 -1.81
N HIS A 66 3.20 -8.75 -2.40
CA HIS A 66 2.91 -9.54 -3.59
C HIS A 66 1.69 -10.46 -3.42
N THR A 67 1.52 -11.03 -2.24
CA THR A 67 0.43 -11.96 -1.91
C THR A 67 -0.82 -11.30 -1.33
N GLY A 68 -0.87 -9.97 -1.27
CA GLY A 68 -2.03 -9.21 -0.80
C GLY A 68 -1.70 -8.02 0.07
N ILE A 69 -2.70 -7.53 0.78
CA ILE A 69 -2.57 -6.40 1.70
C ILE A 69 -2.57 -6.95 3.13
N TYR A 70 -1.64 -6.47 3.93
CA TYR A 70 -1.51 -6.84 5.34
C TYR A 70 -1.58 -5.63 6.25
N TYR A 71 -2.13 -5.86 7.42
CA TYR A 71 -2.30 -4.87 8.47
C TYR A 71 -1.84 -5.44 9.81
N SER A 72 -1.09 -4.63 10.54
CA SER A 72 -0.69 -4.85 11.92
C SER A 72 -1.27 -3.77 12.81
N SER A 73 -1.68 -4.12 14.03
CA SER A 73 -2.07 -3.21 15.10
C SER A 73 -1.22 -3.39 16.35
N ASP A 74 -0.02 -3.95 16.18
CA ASP A 74 0.91 -4.24 17.26
C ASP A 74 2.38 -3.91 16.88
N ALA A 75 2.56 -2.84 16.08
CA ALA A 75 3.85 -2.35 15.61
C ALA A 75 4.64 -3.40 14.81
N ALA A 76 3.96 -4.07 13.86
CA ALA A 76 4.49 -5.12 12.99
C ALA A 76 4.93 -6.42 13.69
N ARG A 77 4.56 -6.65 14.97
CA ARG A 77 4.85 -7.93 15.64
C ARG A 77 4.03 -9.08 15.09
N SER A 78 2.85 -8.77 14.56
CA SER A 78 2.02 -9.74 13.83
C SER A 78 1.22 -9.06 12.72
N TRP A 79 0.92 -9.81 11.67
CA TRP A 79 0.21 -9.34 10.49
C TRP A 79 -1.07 -10.13 10.26
N ARG A 80 -2.09 -9.45 9.81
CA ARG A 80 -3.33 -10.03 9.32
C ARG A 80 -3.52 -9.68 7.86
N LYS A 81 -3.76 -10.67 7.02
CA LYS A 81 -4.14 -10.44 5.62
C LYS A 81 -5.53 -9.83 5.57
N VAL A 82 -5.65 -8.70 4.89
CA VAL A 82 -6.87 -7.90 4.82
C VAL A 82 -7.33 -7.61 3.40
N SER A 83 -6.67 -8.20 2.44
CA SER A 83 -7.04 -8.09 1.02
C SER A 83 -8.31 -8.87 0.71
N ILE A 84 -9.16 -8.34 -0.19
CA ILE A 84 -10.38 -8.97 -0.68
C ILE A 84 -10.23 -9.18 -2.19
N ARG A 85 -9.84 -10.39 -2.58
CA ARG A 85 -9.52 -10.75 -3.98
C ARG A 85 -10.74 -10.61 -4.90
N GLU A 86 -11.92 -10.95 -4.41
CA GLU A 86 -13.19 -10.87 -5.15
C GLU A 86 -13.58 -9.44 -5.50
N GLN A 87 -13.09 -8.47 -4.73
CA GLN A 87 -13.26 -7.04 -5.01
C GLN A 87 -12.08 -6.44 -5.80
N GLY A 88 -11.10 -7.25 -6.19
CA GLY A 88 -9.88 -6.76 -6.82
C GLY A 88 -8.92 -6.04 -5.85
N VAL A 89 -9.26 -5.91 -4.59
CA VAL A 89 -8.41 -5.26 -3.57
C VAL A 89 -7.42 -6.28 -3.02
N HIS A 90 -6.39 -6.58 -3.79
CA HIS A 90 -5.46 -7.65 -3.47
C HIS A 90 -4.04 -7.34 -3.93
N PHE A 91 -3.78 -7.31 -5.23
CA PHE A 91 -2.48 -7.01 -5.80
C PHE A 91 -2.35 -5.51 -6.09
N GLY A 92 -1.18 -4.97 -5.84
CA GLY A 92 -0.82 -3.57 -6.12
C GLY A 92 0.58 -3.29 -5.62
N PHE A 93 1.00 -2.04 -5.69
CA PHE A 93 2.32 -1.62 -5.21
C PHE A 93 2.25 -0.58 -4.09
N PRO A 94 1.37 0.45 -4.17
CA PRO A 94 1.32 1.50 -3.17
C PRO A 94 0.33 1.17 -2.08
N ILE A 95 0.62 1.67 -0.91
CA ILE A 95 -0.32 1.84 0.19
C ILE A 95 0.03 3.14 0.91
N THR A 96 -0.95 3.88 1.39
CA THR A 96 -0.73 5.01 2.29
C THR A 96 -1.71 4.96 3.45
N ALA A 97 -1.22 5.25 4.64
CA ALA A 97 -2.00 5.28 5.87
C ALA A 97 -2.43 6.71 6.21
N ASP A 98 -3.55 6.86 6.91
CA ASP A 98 -3.89 8.13 7.53
C ASP A 98 -2.89 8.44 8.66
N ALA A 99 -2.47 9.70 8.76
CA ALA A 99 -1.46 10.11 9.72
C ALA A 99 -1.96 10.07 11.18
N THR A 100 -3.27 10.11 11.40
CA THR A 100 -3.90 10.23 12.73
C THR A 100 -4.78 9.04 13.10
N ASN A 101 -5.28 8.30 12.10
CA ASN A 101 -6.14 7.14 12.31
C ASN A 101 -5.49 5.89 11.68
N GLY A 102 -4.78 5.13 12.48
CA GLY A 102 -4.07 3.92 12.03
C GLY A 102 -4.94 2.85 11.39
N ARG A 103 -6.27 2.94 11.49
CA ARG A 103 -7.21 2.01 10.84
C ARG A 103 -7.65 2.43 9.44
N THR A 104 -7.28 3.64 9.00
CA THR A 104 -7.60 4.17 7.68
C THR A 104 -6.39 4.07 6.76
N ALA A 105 -6.61 3.52 5.56
CA ALA A 105 -5.59 3.41 4.52
C ALA A 105 -6.19 3.42 3.11
N TRP A 106 -5.35 3.77 2.15
CA TRP A 106 -5.67 3.77 0.72
C TRP A 106 -4.68 2.92 -0.06
N VAL A 107 -5.18 2.21 -1.06
CA VAL A 107 -4.39 1.45 -2.03
C VAL A 107 -4.86 1.74 -3.45
N VAL A 108 -3.97 1.58 -4.42
CA VAL A 108 -4.35 1.58 -5.84
C VAL A 108 -4.09 0.18 -6.39
N PRO A 109 -5.13 -0.66 -6.51
CA PRO A 109 -4.96 -2.02 -6.98
C PRO A 109 -4.56 -2.10 -8.45
N GLY A 110 -3.78 -3.14 -8.76
CA GLY A 110 -3.49 -3.57 -10.11
C GLY A 110 -4.01 -4.98 -10.37
N ARG A 111 -4.08 -5.38 -11.64
CA ARG A 111 -4.63 -6.69 -12.01
C ARG A 111 -3.79 -7.86 -11.49
N SER A 112 -2.50 -7.87 -11.80
CA SER A 112 -1.56 -8.89 -11.32
C SER A 112 -0.12 -8.47 -11.61
N ASP A 113 0.84 -9.24 -11.11
CA ASP A 113 2.25 -9.05 -11.43
C ASP A 113 2.56 -9.20 -12.93
N GLN A 114 1.91 -10.13 -13.60
CA GLN A 114 2.11 -10.37 -15.04
C GLN A 114 1.34 -9.40 -15.92
N GLN A 115 0.29 -8.78 -15.40
CA GLN A 115 -0.55 -7.80 -16.09
C GLN A 115 -0.63 -6.52 -15.26
N ARG A 116 0.43 -5.74 -15.29
CA ARG A 116 0.57 -4.50 -14.51
C ARG A 116 -0.21 -3.37 -15.16
N MET A 117 -1.50 -3.35 -14.91
CA MET A 117 -2.44 -2.35 -15.39
C MET A 117 -3.66 -2.29 -14.47
N ALA A 118 -4.51 -1.28 -14.65
CA ALA A 118 -5.77 -1.18 -13.93
C ALA A 118 -6.67 -2.39 -14.21
N ILE A 119 -7.41 -2.83 -13.22
CA ILE A 119 -8.31 -3.99 -13.29
C ILE A 119 -9.41 -3.71 -14.30
N ASP A 120 -9.56 -4.59 -15.30
CA ASP A 120 -10.54 -4.49 -16.38
C ASP A 120 -10.54 -3.13 -17.11
N GLY A 121 -9.39 -2.44 -17.10
CA GLY A 121 -9.22 -1.13 -17.72
C GLY A 121 -9.89 0.02 -16.96
N GLY A 122 -10.38 -0.20 -15.76
CA GLY A 122 -11.02 0.79 -14.90
C GLY A 122 -10.17 1.10 -13.66
N LEU A 123 -9.71 2.34 -13.55
CA LEU A 123 -8.88 2.77 -12.42
C LEU A 123 -9.74 3.07 -11.20
N PHE A 124 -9.31 2.60 -10.03
CA PHE A 124 -9.91 2.96 -8.75
C PHE A 124 -8.88 3.00 -7.64
N VAL A 125 -9.22 3.73 -6.60
CA VAL A 125 -8.56 3.68 -5.30
C VAL A 125 -9.46 2.91 -4.36
N ALA A 126 -8.93 2.04 -3.53
CA ALA A 126 -9.69 1.40 -2.47
C ALA A 126 -9.29 1.99 -1.12
N ARG A 127 -10.29 2.36 -0.31
CA ARG A 127 -10.12 2.90 1.04
C ARG A 127 -10.74 1.98 2.07
N THR A 128 -10.08 1.83 3.19
CA THR A 128 -10.63 1.25 4.41
C THR A 128 -10.60 2.26 5.55
N ASP A 129 -11.57 2.16 6.48
CA ASP A 129 -11.63 2.96 7.70
C ASP A 129 -11.71 2.07 8.96
N ASP A 130 -11.63 0.76 8.78
CA ASP A 130 -11.86 -0.24 9.83
C ASP A 130 -10.72 -1.26 10.00
N GLY A 131 -9.51 -0.92 9.53
CA GLY A 131 -8.34 -1.79 9.59
C GLY A 131 -8.41 -2.93 8.57
N GLY A 132 -9.03 -2.69 7.41
CA GLY A 132 -9.11 -3.61 6.30
C GLY A 132 -10.18 -4.70 6.46
N GLN A 133 -11.16 -4.54 7.35
CA GLN A 133 -12.30 -5.45 7.42
C GLN A 133 -13.22 -5.24 6.21
N THR A 134 -13.40 -3.99 5.80
CA THR A 134 -14.12 -3.62 4.57
C THR A 134 -13.30 -2.64 3.73
N TRP A 135 -13.52 -2.67 2.42
CA TRP A 135 -12.91 -1.77 1.46
C TRP A 135 -13.97 -1.10 0.60
N LYS A 136 -13.87 0.21 0.44
CA LYS A 136 -14.71 1.01 -0.43
C LYS A 136 -13.95 1.35 -1.71
N GLU A 137 -14.51 1.04 -2.87
CA GLU A 137 -13.98 1.45 -4.16
C GLU A 137 -14.35 2.91 -4.46
N LEU A 138 -13.37 3.72 -4.79
CA LEU A 138 -13.47 5.14 -5.05
C LEU A 138 -13.09 5.40 -6.52
N ARG A 139 -14.10 5.62 -7.37
CA ARG A 139 -13.96 5.65 -8.83
C ARG A 139 -14.27 7.00 -9.45
N ARG A 140 -15.01 7.87 -8.74
CA ARG A 140 -15.54 9.12 -9.31
C ARG A 140 -14.41 10.07 -9.74
N GLY A 141 -14.36 10.40 -11.03
CA GLY A 141 -13.32 11.26 -11.63
C GLY A 141 -12.09 10.52 -12.15
N LEU A 142 -12.01 9.19 -11.93
CA LEU A 142 -10.98 8.34 -12.53
C LEU A 142 -11.47 7.69 -13.82
N PRO A 143 -10.58 7.39 -14.78
CA PRO A 143 -10.95 6.71 -16.03
C PRO A 143 -11.48 5.31 -15.74
N GLN A 144 -12.61 4.95 -16.35
CA GLN A 144 -13.26 3.66 -16.16
C GLN A 144 -13.14 2.74 -17.39
N GLU A 145 -12.49 3.21 -18.43
CA GLU A 145 -12.19 2.46 -19.64
C GLU A 145 -10.79 2.80 -20.12
N HIS A 146 -10.11 1.83 -20.70
CA HIS A 146 -8.76 1.99 -21.29
C HIS A 146 -7.70 2.57 -20.35
N ALA A 147 -7.84 2.39 -19.04
CA ALA A 147 -6.84 2.78 -18.06
C ALA A 147 -5.72 1.72 -18.02
N TYR A 148 -4.54 2.10 -18.47
CA TYR A 148 -3.32 1.28 -18.42
C TYR A 148 -2.38 1.77 -17.32
N ASP A 149 -2.92 2.51 -16.38
CA ASP A 149 -2.19 3.09 -15.27
C ASP A 149 -1.71 2.02 -14.31
N VAL A 150 -0.46 2.15 -13.88
CA VAL A 150 0.10 1.47 -12.72
C VAL A 150 0.61 2.54 -11.77
N VAL A 151 0.28 2.40 -10.51
CA VAL A 151 0.79 3.28 -9.45
C VAL A 151 1.83 2.49 -8.67
N TYR A 152 3.08 2.96 -8.66
CA TYR A 152 4.16 2.28 -7.95
C TYR A 152 4.30 2.81 -6.51
N ARG A 153 4.92 2.03 -5.67
CA ARG A 153 5.22 2.14 -4.24
C ARG A 153 5.11 3.54 -3.64
N HIS A 154 5.93 4.49 -4.11
CA HIS A 154 6.02 5.85 -3.58
C HIS A 154 5.15 6.85 -4.33
N ALA A 155 4.35 6.41 -5.29
CA ALA A 155 3.54 7.28 -6.15
C ALA A 155 2.11 7.50 -5.64
N LEU A 156 1.80 7.08 -4.43
CA LEU A 156 0.59 7.39 -3.67
C LEU A 156 0.99 8.07 -2.37
N ALA A 157 0.33 9.15 -2.00
CA ALA A 157 0.56 9.87 -0.76
C ALA A 157 -0.73 10.45 -0.20
N ASN A 158 -0.81 10.56 1.12
CA ASN A 158 -1.87 11.23 1.85
C ASN A 158 -1.27 12.26 2.81
N LYS A 159 -1.95 13.41 2.95
CA LYS A 159 -1.67 14.43 3.96
C LYS A 159 -2.97 15.16 4.30
N ASP A 160 -3.37 15.13 5.55
CA ASP A 160 -4.55 15.85 6.08
C ASP A 160 -5.85 15.57 5.29
N GLY A 161 -6.04 14.32 4.85
CA GLY A 161 -7.20 13.89 4.08
C GLY A 161 -7.13 14.21 2.58
N VAL A 162 -6.11 14.93 2.13
CA VAL A 162 -5.81 15.10 0.70
C VAL A 162 -5.01 13.91 0.23
N VAL A 163 -5.50 13.21 -0.78
CA VAL A 163 -4.84 12.03 -1.36
C VAL A 163 -4.40 12.35 -2.78
N ALA A 164 -3.17 11.99 -3.12
CA ALA A 164 -2.64 12.21 -4.47
C ALA A 164 -1.90 10.97 -4.96
N PHE A 165 -2.01 10.67 -6.25
CA PHE A 165 -1.18 9.65 -6.87
C PHE A 165 -0.79 9.97 -8.31
N GLY A 166 0.41 9.51 -8.67
CA GLY A 166 0.91 9.55 -10.03
C GLY A 166 1.02 8.15 -10.64
N SER A 167 0.92 8.03 -11.95
CA SER A 167 0.97 6.75 -12.63
C SER A 167 2.10 6.63 -13.65
N THR A 168 2.37 5.41 -14.09
CA THR A 168 3.36 5.10 -15.12
C THR A 168 2.98 5.66 -16.50
N THR A 169 1.72 5.98 -16.73
CA THR A 169 1.23 6.59 -17.96
C THR A 169 1.29 8.10 -17.96
N GLY A 170 1.83 8.70 -16.86
CA GLY A 170 2.03 10.14 -16.76
C GLY A 170 0.80 10.92 -16.30
N ASN A 171 -0.15 10.24 -15.69
CA ASN A 171 -1.31 10.86 -15.09
C ASN A 171 -1.04 11.20 -13.62
N LEU A 172 -1.54 12.36 -13.17
CA LEU A 172 -1.52 12.80 -11.77
C LEU A 172 -2.95 13.14 -11.35
N TYR A 173 -3.40 12.49 -10.30
CA TYR A 173 -4.74 12.67 -9.71
C TYR A 173 -4.63 13.13 -8.28
N VAL A 174 -5.58 13.98 -7.87
CA VAL A 174 -5.70 14.50 -6.50
C VAL A 174 -7.15 14.45 -6.07
N SER A 175 -7.36 14.11 -4.82
CA SER A 175 -8.63 14.17 -4.10
C SER A 175 -8.44 14.98 -2.83
N ASP A 176 -9.35 15.92 -2.54
CA ASP A 176 -9.40 16.72 -1.31
C ASP A 176 -10.54 16.27 -0.35
N ASP A 177 -11.20 15.18 -0.69
CA ASP A 177 -12.33 14.63 0.07
C ASP A 177 -12.07 13.17 0.52
N GLY A 178 -10.81 12.81 0.75
CA GLY A 178 -10.41 11.47 1.20
C GLY A 178 -10.56 10.38 0.14
N GLY A 179 -10.63 10.74 -1.14
CA GLY A 179 -10.75 9.83 -2.27
C GLY A 179 -12.17 9.67 -2.81
N GLU A 180 -13.17 10.36 -2.27
CA GLU A 180 -14.56 10.27 -2.73
C GLU A 180 -14.72 10.79 -4.17
N SER A 181 -13.90 11.79 -4.55
CA SER A 181 -13.81 12.27 -5.92
C SER A 181 -12.38 12.67 -6.29
N TRP A 182 -12.05 12.53 -7.56
CA TRP A 182 -10.72 12.73 -8.09
C TRP A 182 -10.71 13.79 -9.20
N ALA A 183 -9.75 14.70 -9.12
CA ALA A 183 -9.43 15.65 -10.18
C ALA A 183 -8.14 15.21 -10.90
N THR A 184 -8.16 15.24 -12.22
CA THR A 184 -6.93 15.09 -13.01
C THR A 184 -6.16 16.42 -12.98
N VAL A 185 -4.98 16.42 -12.38
CA VAL A 185 -4.09 17.59 -12.31
C VAL A 185 -3.21 17.66 -13.56
N ALA A 186 -2.74 16.53 -14.04
CA ALA A 186 -1.95 16.42 -15.26
C ALA A 186 -2.13 15.04 -15.88
N ASN A 187 -1.98 14.95 -17.21
CA ASN A 187 -2.12 13.71 -17.99
C ASN A 187 -1.07 13.58 -19.10
N LYS A 188 0.03 14.31 -19.00
CA LYS A 188 1.12 14.32 -19.99
C LYS A 188 2.50 14.43 -19.31
N LEU A 189 2.60 13.97 -18.06
CA LEU A 189 3.87 13.91 -17.37
C LEU A 189 4.68 12.70 -17.86
N PRO A 190 5.99 12.70 -17.65
CA PRO A 190 6.73 11.43 -17.64
C PRO A 190 6.14 10.46 -16.62
N ALA A 191 6.47 9.17 -16.74
CA ALA A 191 6.06 8.16 -15.77
C ALA A 191 6.42 8.62 -14.34
N SER A 192 5.40 8.65 -13.47
CA SER A 192 5.54 9.16 -12.10
C SER A 192 5.74 7.99 -11.14
N TYR A 193 6.87 7.96 -10.44
CA TYR A 193 7.24 6.92 -9.49
C TYR A 193 7.22 7.37 -8.05
N SER A 194 7.05 8.65 -7.79
CA SER A 194 6.94 9.22 -6.45
C SER A 194 6.08 10.48 -6.44
N VAL A 195 5.24 10.58 -5.42
CA VAL A 195 4.43 11.77 -5.09
C VAL A 195 4.71 12.12 -3.63
N ARG A 196 4.89 13.41 -3.34
CA ARG A 196 5.10 13.92 -1.98
C ARG A 196 4.38 15.25 -1.81
N PHE A 197 3.77 15.44 -0.64
CA PHE A 197 3.33 16.75 -0.21
C PHE A 197 4.51 17.52 0.41
N ALA A 198 4.56 18.80 0.15
CA ALA A 198 5.56 19.70 0.72
C ALA A 198 5.15 20.17 2.14
#